data_edd4ec520f792fe066e12ddbaf6b5847
#
_entry.id   edd4ec520f792fe066e12ddbaf6b5847
#
_cell.length_a   1.000
_cell.length_b   1.000
_cell.length_c   1.000
_cell.angle_alpha   90.00
_cell.angle_beta   90.00
_cell.angle_gamma   90.00
#
_symmetry.space_group_name_H-M   'P 1'
#
loop_
_entity.id
_entity.type
_entity.pdbx_description
1 polymer ?
#
loop_
_entity_poly.entity_id
_entity_poly.type
_entity_poly.pdbx_seq_one_letter_code
_entity_poly.pdbx_strand_id
1 'polypeptide(L)'
;STGAALLAPGPWAVGREQHELVDKRRPTDANGDFAGAPVRRLPTRVWFPAAPGGEGNGRPAGPFPLIAYSHGFFSNSAEASYLAQYLASHGYVVVAADFPLTNFQAPGGANVFDVMNQPGDVSFLIDTLLAWNTDPANPFHGRIDAQRIGIAGLSLGGMTTELAAYHPRARDPRVKAAVSIAGPLQLFGRAFFAGSTLPFMMVAGDIDAMVPYEENARPVLERIDNAWLVTIRGGSHTGFANPA
;
A
#
# COMPACT_ATOMS: atom_id res chain seq x y z
N SER A 1 5.80 8.50 27.76
CA SER A 1 6.01 9.12 26.44
C SER A 1 4.78 9.91 26.05
N THR A 2 4.94 11.20 25.87
CA THR A 2 3.86 12.07 25.39
C THR A 2 3.57 11.74 23.94
N GLY A 3 2.30 11.82 23.48
CA GLY A 3 1.90 11.54 22.09
C GLY A 3 2.73 12.29 21.03
N ALA A 4 3.28 13.46 21.37
CA ALA A 4 4.20 14.22 20.53
C ALA A 4 5.48 13.45 20.14
N ALA A 5 6.00 12.59 21.02
CA ALA A 5 7.19 11.77 20.71
C ALA A 5 6.88 10.67 19.67
N LEU A 6 5.63 10.21 19.60
CA LEU A 6 5.19 9.22 18.62
C LEU A 6 4.99 9.83 17.23
N LEU A 7 4.82 11.14 17.12
CA LEU A 7 4.64 11.86 15.86
C LEU A 7 5.96 12.44 15.32
N ALA A 8 7.05 12.33 16.09
CA ALA A 8 8.36 12.80 15.66
C ALA A 8 8.89 11.93 14.50
N PRO A 9 9.57 12.52 13.53
CA PRO A 9 10.32 11.75 12.55
C PRO A 9 11.29 10.77 13.21
N GLY A 10 11.51 9.63 12.56
CA GLY A 10 12.49 8.65 13.00
C GLY A 10 13.94 9.13 12.80
N PRO A 11 14.93 8.29 13.14
CA PRO A 11 16.35 8.67 13.13
C PRO A 11 16.94 8.75 11.71
N TRP A 12 16.22 8.31 10.67
CA TRP A 12 16.72 8.30 9.32
C TRP A 12 16.24 9.52 8.53
N ALA A 13 17.13 10.11 7.73
CA ALA A 13 16.71 10.96 6.62
C ALA A 13 15.90 10.13 5.61
N VAL A 14 15.11 10.79 4.75
CA VAL A 14 14.25 10.08 3.78
C VAL A 14 14.72 10.36 2.37
N GLY A 15 15.11 9.30 1.68
CA GLY A 15 15.33 9.30 0.24
C GLY A 15 14.03 9.00 -0.50
N ARG A 16 13.91 9.53 -1.73
CA ARG A 16 12.75 9.30 -2.60
C ARG A 16 13.19 9.15 -4.05
N GLU A 17 12.64 8.15 -4.72
CA GLU A 17 12.84 7.91 -6.16
C GLU A 17 11.51 7.71 -6.86
N GLN A 18 11.50 7.94 -8.19
CA GLN A 18 10.38 7.67 -9.08
C GLN A 18 10.86 6.77 -10.22
N HIS A 19 10.04 5.79 -10.59
CA HIS A 19 10.35 4.80 -11.60
C HIS A 19 9.12 4.55 -12.48
N GLU A 20 9.35 4.35 -13.77
CA GLU A 20 8.33 3.87 -14.72
C GLU A 20 8.40 2.35 -14.79
N LEU A 21 7.67 1.65 -13.91
CA LEU A 21 7.63 0.20 -13.91
C LEU A 21 6.60 -0.31 -14.92
N VAL A 22 6.93 -1.42 -15.59
CA VAL A 22 6.06 -2.02 -16.60
C VAL A 22 5.97 -3.52 -16.39
N ASP A 23 4.81 -4.01 -15.97
CA ASP A 23 4.54 -5.45 -15.95
C ASP A 23 4.15 -5.92 -17.36
N LYS A 24 5.08 -6.60 -18.00
CA LYS A 24 4.92 -7.14 -19.36
C LYS A 24 4.16 -8.48 -19.38
N ARG A 25 3.82 -9.03 -18.24
CA ARG A 25 3.13 -10.32 -18.10
C ARG A 25 1.61 -10.19 -18.06
N ARG A 26 1.10 -8.99 -17.76
CA ARG A 26 -0.32 -8.73 -17.59
C ARG A 26 -0.77 -7.53 -18.43
N PRO A 27 -1.92 -7.65 -19.12
CA PRO A 27 -2.49 -6.53 -19.88
C PRO A 27 -3.13 -5.50 -18.95
N THR A 28 -3.38 -4.30 -19.49
CA THR A 28 -4.37 -3.36 -18.98
C THR A 28 -5.63 -3.53 -19.79
N ASP A 29 -6.76 -3.74 -19.13
CA ASP A 29 -8.05 -3.98 -19.79
C ASP A 29 -8.53 -2.75 -20.57
N ALA A 30 -9.39 -2.97 -21.55
CA ALA A 30 -10.09 -1.89 -22.24
C ALA A 30 -10.99 -1.12 -21.23
N ASN A 31 -11.10 0.20 -21.42
CA ASN A 31 -11.84 1.05 -20.50
C ASN A 31 -12.37 2.30 -21.23
N GLY A 32 -13.68 2.48 -21.29
CA GLY A 32 -14.27 3.56 -22.08
C GLY A 32 -13.79 3.54 -23.54
N ASP A 33 -13.19 4.62 -23.99
CA ASP A 33 -12.59 4.75 -25.33
C ASP A 33 -11.14 4.23 -25.42
N PHE A 34 -10.55 3.83 -24.30
CA PHE A 34 -9.24 3.19 -24.27
C PHE A 34 -9.34 1.71 -24.65
N ALA A 35 -8.64 1.32 -25.70
CA ALA A 35 -8.69 -0.06 -26.22
C ALA A 35 -7.96 -1.10 -25.36
N GLY A 36 -7.37 -0.68 -24.25
CA GLY A 36 -6.48 -1.52 -23.44
C GLY A 36 -5.02 -1.47 -23.91
N ALA A 37 -4.15 -2.18 -23.20
CA ALA A 37 -2.74 -2.30 -23.52
C ALA A 37 -2.21 -3.70 -23.20
N PRO A 38 -1.20 -4.20 -23.93
CA PRO A 38 -0.64 -5.54 -23.67
C PRO A 38 0.19 -5.63 -22.39
N VAL A 39 0.38 -4.53 -21.69
CA VAL A 39 1.18 -4.42 -20.47
C VAL A 39 0.46 -3.56 -19.43
N ARG A 40 0.84 -3.69 -18.16
CA ARG A 40 0.42 -2.76 -17.10
C ARG A 40 1.56 -1.80 -16.79
N ARG A 41 1.32 -0.50 -16.99
CA ARG A 41 2.26 0.57 -16.64
C ARG A 41 1.94 1.08 -15.25
N LEU A 42 2.96 1.15 -14.42
CA LEU A 42 2.86 1.45 -13.00
C LEU A 42 3.88 2.55 -12.65
N PRO A 43 3.59 3.83 -12.91
CA PRO A 43 4.40 4.92 -12.39
C PRO A 43 4.52 4.78 -10.88
N THR A 44 5.74 4.63 -10.37
CA THR A 44 6.00 4.15 -9.02
C THR A 44 6.88 5.12 -8.26
N ARG A 45 6.56 5.33 -6.97
CA ARG A 45 7.37 6.06 -6.01
C ARG A 45 7.93 5.10 -4.98
N VAL A 46 9.20 5.33 -4.59
CA VAL A 46 9.84 4.56 -3.52
C VAL A 46 10.42 5.56 -2.51
N TRP A 47 10.06 5.40 -1.24
CA TRP A 47 10.65 6.11 -0.11
C TRP A 47 11.51 5.12 0.68
N PHE A 48 12.65 5.59 1.15
CA PHE A 48 13.60 4.71 1.84
C PHE A 48 14.43 5.48 2.86
N PRO A 49 14.96 4.78 3.89
CA PRO A 49 15.92 5.37 4.81
C PRO A 49 17.16 5.86 4.06
N ALA A 50 17.61 7.07 4.37
CA ALA A 50 18.83 7.65 3.86
C ALA A 50 19.76 8.06 5.03
N ALA A 51 21.06 8.13 4.77
CA ALA A 51 22.01 8.60 5.77
C ALA A 51 21.79 10.09 6.07
N PRO A 52 21.88 10.54 7.34
CA PRO A 52 21.82 11.95 7.67
C PRO A 52 22.92 12.72 6.94
N GLY A 53 22.55 13.85 6.28
CA GLY A 53 23.48 14.71 5.54
C GLY A 53 23.91 14.18 4.16
N GLY A 54 23.34 13.09 3.69
CA GLY A 54 23.66 12.51 2.38
C GLY A 54 22.99 13.24 1.23
N GLU A 55 23.70 14.16 0.59
CA GLU A 55 23.50 14.43 -0.83
C GLU A 55 23.93 13.18 -1.60
N GLY A 56 23.02 12.59 -2.37
CA GLY A 56 23.30 11.44 -3.24
C GLY A 56 23.51 10.12 -2.50
N ASN A 57 23.03 9.06 -3.01
CA ASN A 57 23.29 7.62 -2.74
C ASN A 57 23.66 7.11 -1.33
N GLY A 58 23.66 7.95 -0.29
CA GLY A 58 23.95 7.57 1.09
C GLY A 58 22.82 6.73 1.68
N ARG A 59 22.61 5.53 1.14
CA ARG A 59 21.67 4.57 1.71
C ARG A 59 22.35 3.85 2.86
N PRO A 60 21.76 3.88 4.06
CA PRO A 60 22.30 3.14 5.19
C PRO A 60 22.27 1.64 4.92
N ALA A 61 23.15 0.90 5.59
CA ALA A 61 23.12 -0.55 5.52
C ALA A 61 21.79 -1.06 6.09
N GLY A 62 20.98 -1.74 5.27
CA GLY A 62 19.78 -2.46 5.69
C GLY A 62 20.14 -3.77 6.41
N PRO A 63 19.27 -4.79 6.32
CA PRO A 63 18.03 -4.78 5.53
C PRO A 63 16.85 -4.12 6.29
N PHE A 64 15.99 -3.42 5.54
CA PHE A 64 14.78 -2.78 6.06
C PHE A 64 13.52 -3.51 5.60
N PRO A 65 12.46 -3.57 6.43
CA PRO A 65 11.16 -4.07 6.00
C PRO A 65 10.62 -3.31 4.79
N LEU A 66 9.89 -4.02 3.92
CA LEU A 66 9.21 -3.45 2.76
C LEU A 66 7.72 -3.28 3.05
N ILE A 67 7.16 -2.14 2.66
CA ILE A 67 5.71 -1.89 2.67
C ILE A 67 5.27 -1.49 1.26
N ALA A 68 4.33 -2.24 0.67
CA ALA A 68 3.65 -1.82 -0.54
C ALA A 68 2.33 -1.11 -0.16
N TYR A 69 2.20 0.15 -0.60
CA TYR A 69 1.03 0.99 -0.32
C TYR A 69 0.16 1.14 -1.56
N SER A 70 -1.15 0.97 -1.39
CA SER A 70 -2.18 1.05 -2.41
C SER A 70 -3.04 2.30 -2.21
N HIS A 71 -3.11 3.18 -3.22
CA HIS A 71 -3.91 4.39 -3.17
C HIS A 71 -5.42 4.13 -3.32
N GLY A 72 -6.23 5.09 -2.89
CA GLY A 72 -7.69 5.08 -3.05
C GLY A 72 -8.15 5.29 -4.49
N PHE A 73 -9.46 5.12 -4.72
CA PHE A 73 -10.07 5.37 -6.02
C PHE A 73 -9.91 6.84 -6.43
N PHE A 74 -9.57 7.06 -7.70
CA PHE A 74 -9.36 8.40 -8.27
C PHE A 74 -8.22 9.18 -7.60
N SER A 75 -7.18 8.47 -7.14
CA SER A 75 -6.01 9.03 -6.46
C SER A 75 -4.70 8.69 -7.21
N ASN A 76 -3.57 8.61 -6.51
CA ASN A 76 -2.26 8.27 -7.07
C ASN A 76 -1.26 7.85 -5.98
N SER A 77 -0.06 7.45 -6.38
CA SER A 77 1.03 7.00 -5.51
C SER A 77 1.53 8.02 -4.49
N ALA A 78 1.17 9.30 -4.64
CA ALA A 78 1.57 10.35 -3.68
C ALA A 78 0.53 10.60 -2.58
N GLU A 79 -0.62 9.93 -2.63
CA GLU A 79 -1.77 10.12 -1.74
C GLU A 79 -1.41 10.16 -0.25
N ALA A 80 -0.52 9.28 0.17
CA ALA A 80 -0.09 9.15 1.55
C ALA A 80 1.42 9.41 1.72
N SER A 81 1.96 10.41 1.01
CA SER A 81 3.39 10.74 1.09
C SER A 81 3.84 11.05 2.51
N TYR A 82 2.99 11.67 3.35
CA TYR A 82 3.27 11.92 4.75
C TYR A 82 3.53 10.62 5.54
N LEU A 83 2.70 9.61 5.30
CA LEU A 83 2.83 8.29 5.93
C LEU A 83 4.07 7.55 5.42
N ALA A 84 4.29 7.57 4.10
CA ALA A 84 5.45 6.94 3.49
C ALA A 84 6.78 7.56 3.99
N GLN A 85 6.83 8.88 4.10
CA GLN A 85 7.98 9.59 4.66
C GLN A 85 8.20 9.27 6.14
N TYR A 86 7.12 9.25 6.93
CA TYR A 86 7.19 8.87 8.34
C TYR A 86 7.75 7.46 8.51
N LEU A 87 7.19 6.48 7.79
CA LEU A 87 7.65 5.09 7.84
C LEU A 87 9.11 4.95 7.37
N ALA A 88 9.50 5.63 6.31
CA ALA A 88 10.88 5.60 5.83
C ALA A 88 11.85 6.20 6.86
N SER A 89 11.46 7.27 7.55
CA SER A 89 12.27 7.84 8.63
C SER A 89 12.45 6.87 9.82
N HIS A 90 11.54 5.93 9.98
CA HIS A 90 11.57 4.87 11.00
C HIS A 90 12.18 3.54 10.50
N GLY A 91 12.78 3.52 9.32
CA GLY A 91 13.52 2.35 8.84
C GLY A 91 12.69 1.38 8.01
N TYR A 92 11.74 1.87 7.21
CA TYR A 92 11.00 1.07 6.24
C TYR A 92 11.32 1.52 4.81
N VAL A 93 11.33 0.60 3.86
CA VAL A 93 11.22 0.91 2.45
C VAL A 93 9.73 0.87 2.09
N VAL A 94 9.21 1.95 1.48
CA VAL A 94 7.81 2.05 1.09
C VAL A 94 7.72 2.22 -0.42
N VAL A 95 6.92 1.40 -1.08
CA VAL A 95 6.66 1.49 -2.51
C VAL A 95 5.17 1.72 -2.77
N ALA A 96 4.85 2.64 -3.66
CA ALA A 96 3.48 2.90 -4.11
C ALA A 96 3.46 3.21 -5.61
N ALA A 97 2.49 2.66 -6.33
CA ALA A 97 2.32 2.91 -7.76
C ALA A 97 0.99 3.59 -8.06
N ASP A 98 0.93 4.29 -9.19
CA ASP A 98 -0.34 4.70 -9.79
C ASP A 98 -0.93 3.49 -10.50
N PHE A 99 -2.04 2.96 -9.98
CA PHE A 99 -2.71 1.82 -10.60
C PHE A 99 -3.37 2.22 -11.92
N PRO A 100 -3.22 1.44 -13.00
CA PRO A 100 -3.53 1.87 -14.35
C PRO A 100 -4.93 2.44 -14.59
N LEU A 101 -5.98 1.81 -14.03
CA LEU A 101 -7.35 2.22 -14.30
C LEU A 101 -8.11 2.78 -13.09
N THR A 102 -7.48 2.88 -11.91
CA THR A 102 -8.14 3.47 -10.74
C THR A 102 -7.55 4.83 -10.34
N ASN A 103 -6.44 5.26 -10.97
CA ASN A 103 -5.85 6.56 -10.72
C ASN A 103 -6.64 7.70 -11.40
N PHE A 104 -6.39 8.95 -11.00
CA PHE A 104 -7.13 10.11 -11.52
C PHE A 104 -6.81 10.46 -13.00
N GLN A 105 -5.74 9.90 -13.58
CA GLN A 105 -5.34 10.05 -14.98
C GLN A 105 -5.60 8.78 -15.80
N ALA A 106 -6.42 7.86 -15.28
CA ALA A 106 -6.70 6.60 -15.93
C ALA A 106 -7.27 6.80 -17.35
N PRO A 107 -6.69 6.14 -18.37
CA PRO A 107 -7.20 6.24 -19.72
C PRO A 107 -8.63 5.69 -19.82
N GLY A 108 -9.50 6.41 -20.51
CA GLY A 108 -10.93 6.09 -20.57
C GLY A 108 -11.72 6.43 -19.31
N GLY A 109 -11.08 7.11 -18.33
CA GLY A 109 -11.65 7.45 -17.03
C GLY A 109 -11.37 6.41 -15.93
N ALA A 110 -11.52 6.81 -14.67
CA ALA A 110 -11.26 5.90 -13.55
C ALA A 110 -12.32 4.78 -13.49
N ASN A 111 -11.86 3.54 -13.34
CA ASN A 111 -12.68 2.33 -13.31
C ASN A 111 -12.41 1.53 -12.02
N VAL A 112 -13.38 1.53 -11.11
CA VAL A 112 -13.27 0.86 -9.81
C VAL A 112 -13.09 -0.66 -9.94
N PHE A 113 -13.57 -1.28 -11.01
CA PHE A 113 -13.49 -2.74 -11.19
C PHE A 113 -12.05 -3.23 -11.45
N ASP A 114 -11.12 -2.35 -11.84
CA ASP A 114 -9.70 -2.71 -11.95
C ASP A 114 -9.06 -3.07 -10.60
N VAL A 115 -9.75 -2.81 -9.49
CA VAL A 115 -9.33 -3.27 -8.15
C VAL A 115 -9.03 -4.78 -8.12
N MET A 116 -9.69 -5.57 -8.95
CA MET A 116 -9.47 -7.02 -9.05
C MET A 116 -8.09 -7.37 -9.63
N ASN A 117 -7.46 -6.48 -10.38
CA ASN A 117 -6.13 -6.62 -10.94
C ASN A 117 -5.03 -6.13 -9.97
N GLN A 118 -5.37 -5.28 -9.01
CA GLN A 118 -4.41 -4.62 -8.13
C GLN A 118 -3.62 -5.56 -7.19
N PRO A 119 -4.15 -6.69 -6.69
CA PRO A 119 -3.30 -7.65 -5.96
C PRO A 119 -2.10 -8.14 -6.78
N GLY A 120 -2.30 -8.34 -8.08
CA GLY A 120 -1.21 -8.65 -9.01
C GLY A 120 -0.23 -7.50 -9.20
N ASP A 121 -0.71 -6.24 -9.16
CA ASP A 121 0.17 -5.07 -9.19
C ASP A 121 1.01 -4.98 -7.92
N VAL A 122 0.42 -5.21 -6.76
CA VAL A 122 1.14 -5.27 -5.47
C VAL A 122 2.22 -6.35 -5.50
N SER A 123 1.89 -7.56 -5.96
CA SER A 123 2.87 -8.64 -6.10
C SER A 123 4.00 -8.27 -7.07
N PHE A 124 3.69 -7.61 -8.18
CA PHE A 124 4.69 -7.13 -9.14
C PHE A 124 5.63 -6.07 -8.53
N LEU A 125 5.12 -5.14 -7.71
CA LEU A 125 5.95 -4.19 -6.98
C LEU A 125 6.89 -4.90 -6.00
N ILE A 126 6.39 -5.88 -5.25
CA ILE A 126 7.21 -6.70 -4.34
C ILE A 126 8.27 -7.46 -5.14
N ASP A 127 7.91 -8.12 -6.25
CA ASP A 127 8.85 -8.83 -7.14
C ASP A 127 9.98 -7.90 -7.59
N THR A 128 9.62 -6.70 -8.03
CA THR A 128 10.58 -5.71 -8.54
C THR A 128 11.56 -5.27 -7.46
N LEU A 129 11.06 -4.90 -6.28
CA LEU A 129 11.92 -4.47 -5.17
C LEU A 129 12.82 -5.60 -4.67
N LEU A 130 12.35 -6.84 -4.64
CA LEU A 130 13.17 -7.99 -4.28
C LEU A 130 14.20 -8.34 -5.37
N ALA A 131 13.87 -8.16 -6.65
CA ALA A 131 14.85 -8.28 -7.72
C ALA A 131 15.96 -7.23 -7.59
N TRP A 132 15.62 -5.97 -7.30
CA TRP A 132 16.61 -4.93 -7.01
C TRP A 132 17.48 -5.28 -5.80
N ASN A 133 16.88 -5.88 -4.77
CA ASN A 133 17.59 -6.30 -3.56
C ASN A 133 18.65 -7.39 -3.83
N THR A 134 18.47 -8.21 -4.85
CA THR A 134 19.41 -9.29 -5.22
C THR A 134 20.40 -8.89 -6.29
N ASP A 135 20.19 -7.80 -7.02
CA ASP A 135 21.06 -7.32 -8.08
C ASP A 135 22.22 -6.48 -7.49
N PRO A 136 23.48 -6.96 -7.57
CA PRO A 136 24.64 -6.23 -7.05
C PRO A 136 24.86 -4.85 -7.69
N ALA A 137 24.35 -4.63 -8.89
CA ALA A 137 24.45 -3.34 -9.58
C ALA A 137 23.37 -2.35 -9.14
N ASN A 138 22.31 -2.81 -8.47
CA ASN A 138 21.21 -1.95 -8.04
C ASN A 138 21.51 -1.25 -6.71
N PRO A 139 21.19 0.04 -6.57
CA PRO A 139 21.34 0.76 -5.29
C PRO A 139 20.59 0.15 -4.11
N PHE A 140 19.56 -0.68 -4.32
CA PHE A 140 18.84 -1.41 -3.27
C PHE A 140 19.46 -2.76 -2.90
N HIS A 141 20.58 -3.15 -3.48
CA HIS A 141 21.22 -4.43 -3.17
C HIS A 141 21.46 -4.63 -1.66
N GLY A 142 20.95 -5.73 -1.12
CA GLY A 142 21.08 -6.10 0.31
C GLY A 142 20.34 -5.19 1.30
N ARG A 143 19.42 -4.32 0.83
CA ARG A 143 18.80 -3.30 1.68
C ARG A 143 17.36 -3.61 2.09
N ILE A 144 16.74 -4.64 1.53
CA ILE A 144 15.35 -5.01 1.79
C ILE A 144 15.32 -6.37 2.48
N ASP A 145 14.59 -6.44 3.60
CA ASP A 145 14.34 -7.70 4.30
C ASP A 145 13.16 -8.43 3.64
N ALA A 146 13.47 -9.43 2.84
CA ALA A 146 12.49 -10.25 2.13
C ALA A 146 11.57 -11.06 3.07
N GLN A 147 11.89 -11.16 4.37
CA GLN A 147 11.06 -11.85 5.35
C GLN A 147 10.10 -10.91 6.09
N ARG A 148 10.22 -9.60 5.91
CA ARG A 148 9.40 -8.59 6.56
C ARG A 148 8.72 -7.70 5.52
N ILE A 149 7.68 -8.22 4.88
CA ILE A 149 6.89 -7.53 3.86
C ILE A 149 5.50 -7.25 4.41
N GLY A 150 5.11 -5.99 4.45
CA GLY A 150 3.78 -5.52 4.79
C GLY A 150 3.07 -4.89 3.59
N ILE A 151 1.76 -4.83 3.67
CA ILE A 151 0.93 -4.10 2.71
C ILE A 151 -0.02 -3.18 3.43
N ALA A 152 -0.32 -2.03 2.83
CA ALA A 152 -1.26 -1.07 3.36
C ALA A 152 -2.00 -0.36 2.23
N GLY A 153 -3.18 0.22 2.53
CA GLY A 153 -3.88 1.01 1.53
C GLY A 153 -5.07 1.76 2.10
N LEU A 154 -5.46 2.82 1.41
CA LEU A 154 -6.57 3.70 1.77
C LEU A 154 -7.80 3.43 0.89
N SER A 155 -8.99 3.35 1.48
CA SER A 155 -10.25 3.24 0.74
C SER A 155 -10.24 2.04 -0.22
N LEU A 156 -10.35 2.26 -1.53
CA LEU A 156 -10.20 1.19 -2.52
C LEU A 156 -8.84 0.47 -2.40
N GLY A 157 -7.77 1.19 -2.03
CA GLY A 157 -6.48 0.59 -1.70
C GLY A 157 -6.52 -0.28 -0.44
N GLY A 158 -7.42 0.01 0.50
CA GLY A 158 -7.74 -0.87 1.63
C GLY A 158 -8.34 -2.19 1.14
N MET A 159 -9.28 -2.14 0.18
CA MET A 159 -9.82 -3.35 -0.47
C MET A 159 -8.73 -4.12 -1.22
N THR A 160 -7.84 -3.44 -1.92
CA THR A 160 -6.66 -4.07 -2.56
C THR A 160 -5.82 -4.81 -1.52
N THR A 161 -5.61 -4.19 -0.37
CA THR A 161 -4.89 -4.79 0.77
C THR A 161 -5.59 -6.05 1.27
N GLU A 162 -6.91 -6.03 1.43
CA GLU A 162 -7.71 -7.17 1.86
C GLU A 162 -7.64 -8.32 0.83
N LEU A 163 -7.74 -8.00 -0.46
CA LEU A 163 -7.62 -8.98 -1.55
C LEU A 163 -6.19 -9.57 -1.60
N ALA A 164 -5.15 -8.74 -1.54
CA ALA A 164 -3.77 -9.20 -1.60
C ALA A 164 -3.33 -9.98 -0.35
N ALA A 165 -4.02 -9.79 0.79
CA ALA A 165 -3.77 -10.52 2.03
C ALA A 165 -4.52 -11.86 2.11
N TYR A 166 -5.78 -11.93 1.63
CA TYR A 166 -6.68 -13.03 1.98
C TYR A 166 -7.31 -13.75 0.79
N HIS A 167 -7.39 -13.13 -0.40
CA HIS A 167 -8.10 -13.77 -1.52
C HIS A 167 -7.46 -15.12 -1.92
N PRO A 168 -8.21 -16.21 -2.03
CA PRO A 168 -7.66 -17.56 -2.18
C PRO A 168 -6.68 -17.76 -3.33
N ARG A 169 -6.82 -16.98 -4.42
CA ARG A 169 -5.99 -17.07 -5.63
C ARG A 169 -5.12 -15.86 -5.91
N ALA A 170 -5.43 -14.70 -5.27
CA ALA A 170 -4.74 -13.44 -5.56
C ALA A 170 -3.86 -12.95 -4.40
N ARG A 171 -3.93 -13.58 -3.22
CA ARG A 171 -3.08 -13.23 -2.09
C ARG A 171 -1.61 -13.47 -2.40
N ASP A 172 -0.78 -12.60 -1.88
CA ASP A 172 0.67 -12.79 -1.90
C ASP A 172 1.14 -13.47 -0.61
N PRO A 173 1.66 -14.71 -0.66
CA PRO A 173 2.05 -15.46 0.54
C PRO A 173 3.27 -14.87 1.27
N ARG A 174 3.99 -13.93 0.66
CA ARG A 174 5.13 -13.25 1.26
C ARG A 174 4.70 -12.18 2.27
N VAL A 175 3.45 -11.72 2.19
CA VAL A 175 2.90 -10.71 3.10
C VAL A 175 2.84 -11.24 4.53
N LYS A 176 3.36 -10.47 5.49
CA LYS A 176 3.44 -10.80 6.92
C LYS A 176 2.53 -9.93 7.80
N ALA A 177 2.07 -8.80 7.30
CA ALA A 177 1.11 -7.94 7.98
C ALA A 177 0.37 -7.07 6.96
N ALA A 178 -0.87 -6.69 7.27
CA ALA A 178 -1.69 -5.86 6.41
C ALA A 178 -2.41 -4.76 7.21
N VAL A 179 -2.50 -3.56 6.62
CA VAL A 179 -3.22 -2.41 7.21
C VAL A 179 -4.20 -1.87 6.18
N SER A 180 -5.50 -1.97 6.47
CA SER A 180 -6.56 -1.34 5.68
C SER A 180 -6.98 -0.04 6.36
N ILE A 181 -6.86 1.07 5.65
CA ILE A 181 -7.27 2.39 6.12
C ILE A 181 -8.59 2.73 5.43
N ALA A 182 -9.66 2.82 6.18
CA ALA A 182 -11.01 3.10 5.67
C ALA A 182 -11.41 2.19 4.47
N GLY A 183 -10.98 0.92 4.47
CA GLY A 183 -11.28 -0.04 3.41
C GLY A 183 -12.69 -0.62 3.51
N PRO A 184 -13.35 -0.96 2.38
CA PRO A 184 -14.73 -1.47 2.35
C PRO A 184 -14.82 -2.97 2.69
N LEU A 185 -14.66 -3.33 3.96
CA LEU A 185 -14.68 -4.71 4.46
C LEU A 185 -16.07 -5.37 4.34
N GLN A 186 -17.16 -4.61 4.24
CA GLN A 186 -18.53 -5.12 4.16
C GLN A 186 -18.74 -6.13 3.00
N LEU A 187 -17.93 -6.01 1.96
CA LEU A 187 -18.00 -6.90 0.79
C LEU A 187 -17.51 -8.33 1.09
N PHE A 188 -16.84 -8.56 2.22
CA PHE A 188 -16.22 -9.83 2.56
C PHE A 188 -16.81 -10.40 3.85
N GLY A 189 -17.42 -11.59 3.74
CA GLY A 189 -17.87 -12.35 4.90
C GLY A 189 -16.72 -13.03 5.66
N ARG A 190 -16.99 -13.53 6.88
CA ARG A 190 -16.00 -14.21 7.72
C ARG A 190 -15.26 -15.35 7.00
N ALA A 191 -15.93 -16.07 6.12
CA ALA A 191 -15.33 -17.17 5.35
C ALA A 191 -14.17 -16.73 4.44
N PHE A 192 -14.17 -15.48 3.99
CA PHE A 192 -13.08 -14.93 3.18
C PHE A 192 -11.75 -14.85 3.96
N PHE A 193 -11.81 -14.65 5.26
CA PHE A 193 -10.66 -14.49 6.15
C PHE A 193 -10.29 -15.80 6.89
N ALA A 194 -11.13 -16.83 6.76
CA ALA A 194 -11.01 -18.05 7.56
C ALA A 194 -9.66 -18.76 7.31
N GLY A 195 -9.07 -19.27 8.40
CA GLY A 195 -7.81 -20.03 8.37
C GLY A 195 -6.55 -19.16 8.19
N SER A 196 -6.67 -17.84 8.15
CA SER A 196 -5.52 -16.94 8.14
C SER A 196 -5.21 -16.46 9.56
N THR A 197 -3.93 -16.48 9.92
CA THR A 197 -3.40 -15.88 11.16
C THR A 197 -2.63 -14.60 10.89
N LEU A 198 -2.74 -14.06 9.67
CA LEU A 198 -2.04 -12.83 9.27
C LEU A 198 -2.45 -11.67 10.18
N PRO A 199 -1.49 -10.96 10.79
CA PRO A 199 -1.76 -9.73 11.52
C PRO A 199 -2.43 -8.68 10.61
N PHE A 200 -3.60 -8.20 11.02
CA PHE A 200 -4.38 -7.22 10.27
C PHE A 200 -4.77 -6.06 11.15
N MET A 201 -4.67 -4.85 10.62
CA MET A 201 -5.16 -3.65 11.29
C MET A 201 -6.14 -2.92 10.38
N MET A 202 -7.33 -2.60 10.91
CA MET A 202 -8.25 -1.64 10.33
C MET A 202 -8.08 -0.31 11.04
N VAL A 203 -7.83 0.75 10.27
CA VAL A 203 -7.86 2.14 10.75
C VAL A 203 -9.04 2.84 10.10
N ALA A 204 -9.95 3.42 10.86
CA ALA A 204 -11.15 4.07 10.31
C ALA A 204 -11.59 5.27 11.14
N GLY A 205 -12.22 6.24 10.50
CA GLY A 205 -12.89 7.36 11.16
C GLY A 205 -14.34 7.01 11.49
N ASP A 206 -14.82 7.42 12.66
CA ASP A 206 -16.19 7.09 13.12
C ASP A 206 -17.28 7.96 12.48
N ILE A 207 -16.90 9.00 11.73
CA ILE A 207 -17.82 9.82 10.92
C ILE A 207 -17.56 9.69 9.42
N ASP A 208 -16.94 8.58 8.98
CA ASP A 208 -16.74 8.30 7.56
C ASP A 208 -18.09 8.05 6.88
N ALA A 209 -18.47 8.93 5.94
CA ALA A 209 -19.70 8.83 5.18
C ALA A 209 -19.55 8.07 3.86
N MET A 210 -18.32 7.84 3.37
CA MET A 210 -18.05 7.14 2.10
C MET A 210 -17.93 5.63 2.33
N VAL A 211 -17.24 5.24 3.40
CA VAL A 211 -17.08 3.85 3.84
C VAL A 211 -17.56 3.78 5.29
N PRO A 212 -18.87 3.64 5.54
CA PRO A 212 -19.46 3.76 6.85
C PRO A 212 -18.83 2.83 7.88
N TYR A 213 -18.50 3.39 9.05
CA TYR A 213 -17.74 2.72 10.10
C TYR A 213 -18.42 1.45 10.62
N GLU A 214 -19.74 1.49 10.85
CA GLU A 214 -20.48 0.37 11.43
C GLU A 214 -20.52 -0.87 10.53
N GLU A 215 -20.52 -0.68 9.21
CA GLU A 215 -20.59 -1.76 8.22
C GLU A 215 -19.18 -2.30 7.84
N ASN A 216 -18.15 -1.48 7.95
CA ASN A 216 -16.83 -1.79 7.44
C ASN A 216 -15.77 -1.98 8.52
N ALA A 217 -15.63 -1.03 9.45
CA ALA A 217 -14.57 -1.10 10.44
C ALA A 217 -14.96 -1.95 11.65
N ARG A 218 -16.14 -1.70 12.22
CA ARG A 218 -16.59 -2.37 13.43
C ARG A 218 -16.60 -3.91 13.33
N PRO A 219 -17.05 -4.52 12.22
CA PRO A 219 -17.06 -5.98 12.09
C PRO A 219 -15.70 -6.64 11.97
N VAL A 220 -14.60 -5.90 11.85
CA VAL A 220 -13.26 -6.47 11.62
C VAL A 220 -12.87 -7.48 12.69
N LEU A 221 -13.15 -7.17 13.97
CA LEU A 221 -12.80 -8.03 15.12
C LEU A 221 -13.64 -9.32 15.17
N GLU A 222 -14.78 -9.34 14.50
CA GLU A 222 -15.65 -10.53 14.40
C GLU A 222 -15.30 -11.40 13.20
N ARG A 223 -14.68 -10.80 12.16
CA ARG A 223 -14.40 -11.47 10.87
C ARG A 223 -12.98 -12.00 10.75
N ILE A 224 -12.02 -11.34 11.41
CA ILE A 224 -10.58 -11.63 11.28
C ILE A 224 -10.00 -11.95 12.65
N ASP A 225 -9.51 -13.18 12.83
CA ASP A 225 -9.08 -13.68 14.13
C ASP A 225 -7.87 -12.94 14.73
N ASN A 226 -6.94 -12.43 13.89
CA ASN A 226 -5.77 -11.69 14.34
C ASN A 226 -5.82 -10.24 13.87
N ALA A 227 -6.84 -9.51 14.35
CA ALA A 227 -7.11 -8.15 13.92
C ALA A 227 -7.04 -7.13 15.07
N TRP A 228 -6.68 -5.90 14.69
CA TRP A 228 -6.79 -4.69 15.50
C TRP A 228 -7.71 -3.70 14.81
N LEU A 229 -8.46 -2.95 15.61
CA LEU A 229 -9.27 -1.84 15.16
C LEU A 229 -8.79 -0.56 15.81
N VAL A 230 -8.38 0.40 15.00
CA VAL A 230 -8.02 1.75 15.41
C VAL A 230 -9.11 2.72 14.93
N THR A 231 -9.84 3.30 15.86
CA THR A 231 -10.89 4.27 15.57
C THR A 231 -10.39 5.69 15.77
N ILE A 232 -10.44 6.49 14.71
CA ILE A 232 -10.16 7.94 14.79
C ILE A 232 -11.47 8.66 15.06
N ARG A 233 -11.64 9.15 16.26
CA ARG A 233 -12.85 9.90 16.67
C ARG A 233 -12.97 11.21 15.91
N GLY A 234 -14.12 11.44 15.30
CA GLY A 234 -14.36 12.58 14.43
C GLY A 234 -13.59 12.53 13.11
N GLY A 235 -12.97 11.38 12.80
CA GLY A 235 -12.27 11.15 11.54
C GLY A 235 -13.23 10.92 10.38
N SER A 236 -13.03 11.67 9.30
CA SER A 236 -13.74 11.50 8.03
C SER A 236 -12.89 10.68 7.03
N HIS A 237 -13.52 10.23 5.93
CA HIS A 237 -12.84 9.46 4.89
C HIS A 237 -11.62 10.18 4.30
N THR A 238 -11.76 11.45 3.97
CA THR A 238 -10.71 12.25 3.32
C THR A 238 -9.59 12.69 4.27
N GLY A 239 -9.79 12.56 5.58
CA GLY A 239 -8.80 12.93 6.59
C GLY A 239 -7.55 12.04 6.60
N PHE A 240 -7.54 10.94 5.87
CA PHE A 240 -6.40 10.01 5.78
C PHE A 240 -5.46 10.27 4.59
N ALA A 241 -5.90 11.05 3.60
CA ALA A 241 -5.05 11.46 2.49
C ALA A 241 -4.19 12.67 2.85
N ASN A 242 -3.19 12.99 2.00
CA ASN A 242 -2.45 14.24 2.14
C ASN A 242 -3.42 15.42 2.17
N PRO A 243 -3.17 16.44 3.01
CA PRO A 243 -3.92 17.69 2.91
C PRO A 243 -3.75 18.28 1.51
N ALA A 244 -4.86 18.78 0.95
CA ALA A 244 -4.92 19.40 -0.35
C ALA A 244 -4.16 20.73 -0.38
#